data_25dfb652d01210dbd5a43a6d1f45b4a4
#
_entry.id   25dfb652d01210dbd5a43a6d1f45b4a4
#
_cell.length_a   1.000
_cell.length_b   1.000
_cell.length_c   1.000
_cell.angle_alpha   90.00
_cell.angle_beta   90.00
_cell.angle_gamma   90.00
#
_symmetry.space_group_name_H-M   'P 1'
#
loop_
_entity.id
_entity.type
_entity.pdbx_description
1 polymer ?
#
loop_
_entity_poly.entity_id
_entity_poly.type
_entity_poly.pdbx_seq_one_letter_code
_entity_poly.pdbx_strand_id
1 'polypeptide(L)'
;MPCTTILVGKNASYDGSTLVARNEDSSNGVFEPKRMRVVHPDEQPRVYTSVLSHLTVELPDNPMRYTSVPDVVPGHGIWAEAGFNELNVGMSATETLTTNERVRGADPLVDYVPAKGNEGEDGYVPAQPGGLGEEDMVTLVLPYAKSARDGVRILGDLLERYGTYENNGIAFSDVDEIWWLETIGGHHWIAKRVPDDAYVT
;
A
#
# COMPACT_ATOMS: atom_id res chain seq x y z
N MET A 1 -9.46 -12.18 4.87
CA MET A 1 -9.18 -12.42 6.31
C MET A 1 -8.10 -11.45 6.73
N PRO A 2 -8.11 -10.93 7.94
CA PRO A 2 -7.10 -9.96 8.35
C PRO A 2 -5.74 -10.65 8.51
N CYS A 3 -4.69 -9.99 8.02
CA CYS A 3 -3.31 -10.31 8.34
C CYS A 3 -3.03 -10.01 9.82
N THR A 4 -1.83 -10.29 10.30
CA THR A 4 -1.36 -9.88 11.63
C THR A 4 0.00 -9.23 11.50
N THR A 5 0.15 -8.03 12.04
CA THR A 5 1.38 -7.26 11.99
C THR A 5 1.96 -7.05 13.38
N ILE A 6 3.29 -7.19 13.51
CA ILE A 6 4.04 -6.86 14.71
C ILE A 6 5.01 -5.74 14.37
N LEU A 7 4.99 -4.69 15.18
CA LEU A 7 5.87 -3.54 15.11
C LEU A 7 6.70 -3.45 16.41
N VAL A 8 8.03 -3.44 16.31
CA VAL A 8 8.91 -3.39 17.49
C VAL A 8 9.82 -2.18 17.40
N GLY A 9 9.65 -1.26 18.35
CA GLY A 9 10.48 -0.07 18.47
C GLY A 9 11.94 -0.42 18.86
N LYS A 10 12.88 0.42 18.47
CA LYS A 10 14.32 0.15 18.60
C LYS A 10 14.81 -0.10 20.03
N ASN A 11 14.15 0.47 21.04
CA ASN A 11 14.52 0.24 22.45
C ASN A 11 13.81 -1.00 23.05
N ALA A 12 12.85 -1.58 22.34
CA ALA A 12 12.19 -2.82 22.68
C ALA A 12 12.81 -4.04 21.96
N SER A 13 13.67 -3.81 20.98
CA SER A 13 14.43 -4.85 20.28
C SER A 13 15.73 -5.18 21.03
N TYR A 14 16.26 -6.39 20.76
CA TYR A 14 17.49 -6.86 21.43
C TYR A 14 18.75 -6.09 21.01
N ASP A 15 18.82 -5.69 19.74
CA ASP A 15 20.01 -5.10 19.12
C ASP A 15 19.86 -3.62 18.75
N GLY A 16 18.75 -3.00 19.14
CA GLY A 16 18.46 -1.61 18.81
C GLY A 16 17.89 -1.38 17.40
N SER A 17 17.55 -2.43 16.68
CA SER A 17 16.91 -2.32 15.38
C SER A 17 15.39 -2.04 15.49
N THR A 18 14.83 -1.44 14.48
CA THR A 18 13.38 -1.41 14.25
C THR A 18 12.96 -2.69 13.54
N LEU A 19 11.85 -3.31 13.95
CA LEU A 19 11.36 -4.54 13.34
C LEU A 19 9.91 -4.39 12.92
N VAL A 20 9.62 -4.84 11.72
CA VAL A 20 8.27 -4.99 11.19
C VAL A 20 8.13 -6.40 10.65
N ALA A 21 7.13 -7.14 11.15
CA ALA A 21 6.81 -8.47 10.65
C ALA A 21 5.31 -8.59 10.43
N ARG A 22 4.92 -9.18 9.31
CA ARG A 22 3.53 -9.41 8.94
C ARG A 22 3.39 -10.82 8.36
N ASN A 23 2.33 -11.53 8.74
CA ASN A 23 1.87 -12.67 7.98
C ASN A 23 0.83 -12.21 6.94
N GLU A 24 0.78 -12.88 5.83
CA GLU A 24 -0.29 -12.75 4.85
C GLU A 24 -1.26 -13.91 5.03
N ASP A 25 -2.54 -13.58 5.17
CA ASP A 25 -3.63 -14.55 5.22
C ASP A 25 -4.43 -14.49 3.91
N SER A 26 -4.10 -15.37 2.97
CA SER A 26 -4.88 -15.46 1.73
C SER A 26 -6.33 -15.88 2.01
N SER A 27 -7.26 -15.36 1.22
CA SER A 27 -8.68 -15.64 1.35
C SER A 27 -8.99 -17.13 1.14
N ASN A 28 -9.83 -17.69 2.02
CA ASN A 28 -10.35 -19.06 1.89
C ASN A 28 -9.30 -20.18 1.87
N GLY A 29 -8.09 -19.95 2.40
CA GLY A 29 -7.02 -20.95 2.41
C GLY A 29 -6.45 -21.29 1.03
N VAL A 30 -6.63 -20.41 0.07
CA VAL A 30 -6.00 -20.55 -1.26
C VAL A 30 -4.54 -20.17 -1.14
N PHE A 31 -3.66 -20.99 -1.70
CA PHE A 31 -2.24 -20.65 -1.77
C PHE A 31 -1.99 -19.69 -2.92
N GLU A 32 -1.51 -18.50 -2.58
CA GLU A 32 -1.10 -17.47 -3.54
C GLU A 32 0.43 -17.38 -3.56
N PRO A 33 1.07 -17.91 -4.63
CA PRO A 33 2.52 -17.98 -4.67
C PRO A 33 3.14 -16.61 -4.88
N LYS A 34 4.10 -16.27 -4.02
CA LYS A 34 4.88 -15.04 -4.05
C LYS A 34 6.34 -15.33 -4.38
N ARG A 35 7.03 -14.34 -4.88
CA ARG A 35 8.47 -14.44 -5.14
C ARG A 35 9.20 -13.17 -4.75
N MET A 36 10.10 -13.26 -3.78
CA MET A 36 11.00 -12.16 -3.49
C MET A 36 11.86 -11.80 -4.71
N ARG A 37 11.91 -10.53 -5.04
CA ARG A 37 12.73 -9.99 -6.12
C ARG A 37 13.34 -8.63 -5.74
N VAL A 38 14.41 -8.29 -6.44
CA VAL A 38 14.92 -6.91 -6.48
C VAL A 38 14.36 -6.26 -7.73
N VAL A 39 13.82 -5.07 -7.58
CA VAL A 39 13.30 -4.24 -8.67
C VAL A 39 14.30 -3.10 -8.92
N HIS A 40 14.88 -3.06 -10.11
CA HIS A 40 15.83 -2.02 -10.48
C HIS A 40 15.10 -0.78 -11.02
N PRO A 41 15.76 0.42 -10.98
CA PRO A 41 15.15 1.66 -11.46
C PRO A 41 14.65 1.62 -12.90
N ASP A 42 15.37 0.92 -13.77
CA ASP A 42 15.06 0.77 -15.20
C ASP A 42 13.91 -0.24 -15.47
N GLU A 43 13.58 -1.07 -14.51
CA GLU A 43 12.44 -1.99 -14.59
C GLU A 43 11.11 -1.34 -14.15
N GLN A 44 11.18 -0.15 -13.56
CA GLN A 44 10.00 0.52 -12.99
C GLN A 44 9.27 1.35 -14.05
N PRO A 45 7.92 1.27 -14.11
CA PRO A 45 7.16 2.04 -15.08
C PRO A 45 7.20 3.54 -14.76
N ARG A 46 7.06 4.38 -15.79
CA ARG A 46 6.81 5.82 -15.60
C ARG A 46 5.32 6.11 -15.43
N VAL A 47 4.48 5.21 -15.89
CA VAL A 47 3.03 5.25 -15.70
C VAL A 47 2.62 3.89 -15.15
N TYR A 48 2.06 3.88 -13.97
CA TYR A 48 1.51 2.69 -13.32
C TYR A 48 0.00 2.62 -13.55
N THR A 49 -0.51 1.44 -13.83
CA THR A 49 -1.96 1.19 -13.90
C THR A 49 -2.31 -0.03 -13.06
N SER A 50 -3.19 0.17 -12.06
CA SER A 50 -3.72 -0.90 -11.23
C SER A 50 -4.53 -1.89 -12.07
N VAL A 51 -4.38 -3.18 -11.78
CA VAL A 51 -5.16 -4.24 -12.43
C VAL A 51 -6.59 -4.27 -11.88
N LEU A 52 -6.78 -4.00 -10.60
CA LEU A 52 -8.07 -4.09 -9.93
C LEU A 52 -8.90 -2.82 -10.08
N SER A 53 -8.31 -1.68 -9.75
CA SER A 53 -9.04 -0.41 -9.73
C SER A 53 -8.98 0.36 -11.05
N HIS A 54 -8.12 -0.03 -11.98
CA HIS A 54 -7.81 0.69 -13.22
C HIS A 54 -7.30 2.13 -13.00
N LEU A 55 -6.89 2.45 -11.76
CA LEU A 55 -6.25 3.72 -11.45
C LEU A 55 -4.94 3.84 -12.23
N THR A 56 -4.73 4.96 -12.89
CA THR A 56 -3.47 5.28 -13.56
C THR A 56 -2.77 6.42 -12.86
N VAL A 57 -1.49 6.19 -12.50
CA VAL A 57 -0.65 7.16 -11.78
C VAL A 57 0.63 7.41 -12.57
N GLU A 58 0.93 8.67 -12.85
CA GLU A 58 2.24 9.08 -13.33
C GLU A 58 3.23 9.09 -12.17
N LEU A 59 4.31 8.35 -12.32
CA LEU A 59 5.32 8.17 -11.28
C LEU A 59 6.47 9.18 -11.45
N PRO A 60 7.07 9.64 -10.33
CA PRO A 60 8.22 10.54 -10.39
C PRO A 60 9.40 9.91 -11.13
N ASP A 61 10.27 10.75 -11.67
CA ASP A 61 11.57 10.31 -12.20
C ASP A 61 12.50 9.85 -11.06
N ASN A 62 13.48 9.03 -11.42
CA ASN A 62 14.54 8.56 -10.52
C ASN A 62 14.03 7.72 -9.32
N PRO A 63 13.26 6.64 -9.56
CA PRO A 63 12.93 5.69 -8.52
C PRO A 63 14.19 5.01 -7.99
N MET A 64 14.21 4.71 -6.71
CA MET A 64 15.24 3.89 -6.08
C MET A 64 15.04 2.41 -6.38
N ARG A 65 16.11 1.65 -6.36
CA ARG A 65 16.05 0.19 -6.31
C ARG A 65 15.39 -0.26 -4.99
N TYR A 66 14.54 -1.28 -5.05
CA TYR A 66 13.90 -1.84 -3.88
C TYR A 66 13.71 -3.35 -3.98
N THR A 67 13.50 -4.01 -2.85
CA THR A 67 13.05 -5.40 -2.78
C THR A 67 11.53 -5.44 -2.67
N SER A 68 10.91 -6.49 -3.19
CA SER A 68 9.48 -6.74 -3.02
C SER A 68 9.18 -8.25 -3.06
N VAL A 69 7.97 -8.62 -2.65
CA VAL A 69 7.51 -10.01 -2.64
C VAL A 69 6.21 -10.12 -3.45
N PRO A 70 6.26 -9.81 -4.76
CA PRO A 70 5.06 -9.75 -5.59
C PRO A 70 4.44 -11.12 -5.84
N ASP A 71 3.15 -11.07 -6.19
CA ASP A 71 2.43 -12.20 -6.76
C ASP A 71 3.09 -12.64 -8.08
N VAL A 72 3.09 -13.97 -8.31
CA VAL A 72 3.61 -14.57 -9.55
C VAL A 72 2.50 -15.05 -10.48
N VAL A 73 1.24 -14.87 -10.12
CA VAL A 73 0.08 -15.24 -10.93
C VAL A 73 -0.16 -14.18 -12.00
N PRO A 74 -0.08 -14.52 -13.30
CA PRO A 74 -0.30 -13.53 -14.35
C PRO A 74 -1.69 -12.92 -14.30
N GLY A 75 -1.74 -11.58 -14.41
CA GLY A 75 -3.01 -10.83 -14.44
C GLY A 75 -3.65 -10.55 -13.09
N HIS A 76 -3.02 -10.98 -11.99
CA HIS A 76 -3.51 -10.71 -10.62
C HIS A 76 -3.17 -9.29 -10.12
N GLY A 77 -2.20 -8.63 -10.72
CA GLY A 77 -1.61 -7.41 -10.18
C GLY A 77 -0.26 -7.67 -9.52
N ILE A 78 0.36 -6.65 -8.96
CA ILE A 78 1.72 -6.77 -8.39
C ILE A 78 1.67 -7.34 -6.97
N TRP A 79 0.83 -6.80 -6.10
CA TRP A 79 0.73 -7.25 -4.70
C TRP A 79 2.11 -7.37 -4.03
N ALA A 80 2.87 -6.27 -4.04
CA ALA A 80 4.28 -6.28 -3.69
C ALA A 80 4.59 -6.58 -2.21
N GLU A 81 3.57 -6.64 -1.37
CA GLU A 81 3.53 -7.02 0.04
C GLU A 81 4.46 -6.23 0.96
N ALA A 82 5.76 -6.44 0.83
CA ALA A 82 6.75 -5.79 1.67
C ALA A 82 8.09 -5.68 0.95
N GLY A 83 8.91 -4.73 1.39
CA GLY A 83 10.27 -4.58 0.90
C GLY A 83 11.06 -3.49 1.58
N PHE A 84 12.29 -3.33 1.12
CA PHE A 84 13.21 -2.27 1.52
C PHE A 84 13.78 -1.60 0.27
N ASN A 85 13.92 -0.29 0.32
CA ASN A 85 14.66 0.44 -0.70
C ASN A 85 16.16 0.60 -0.33
N GLU A 86 16.94 1.19 -1.22
CA GLU A 86 18.39 1.34 -1.04
C GLU A 86 18.79 2.36 0.04
N LEU A 87 17.86 3.13 0.57
CA LEU A 87 18.05 3.98 1.76
C LEU A 87 17.65 3.28 3.05
N ASN A 88 17.41 1.96 3.02
CA ASN A 88 16.99 1.15 4.15
C ASN A 88 15.64 1.59 4.75
N VAL A 89 14.77 2.15 3.92
CA VAL A 89 13.37 2.37 4.28
C VAL A 89 12.59 1.10 3.97
N GLY A 90 11.91 0.58 4.99
CA GLY A 90 11.02 -0.57 4.88
C GLY A 90 9.56 -0.14 4.76
N MET A 91 8.79 -0.90 4.01
CA MET A 91 7.34 -0.78 3.91
C MET A 91 6.72 -2.17 3.92
N SER A 92 5.65 -2.34 4.67
CA SER A 92 4.81 -3.54 4.66
C SER A 92 3.34 -3.11 4.54
N ALA A 93 2.71 -3.58 3.50
CA ALA A 93 1.30 -3.30 3.20
C ALA A 93 0.63 -4.60 2.73
N THR A 94 -0.52 -4.97 3.21
CA THR A 94 -1.39 -4.21 4.08
C THR A 94 -1.93 -5.07 5.22
N GLU A 95 -2.56 -4.42 6.21
CA GLU A 95 -3.38 -5.06 7.23
C GLU A 95 -4.83 -4.67 6.96
N THR A 96 -5.72 -5.62 6.71
CA THR A 96 -7.14 -5.32 6.43
C THR A 96 -7.84 -4.74 7.67
N LEU A 97 -8.41 -3.56 7.52
CA LEU A 97 -9.12 -2.85 8.57
C LEU A 97 -10.60 -2.68 8.25
N THR A 98 -11.37 -2.47 9.29
CA THR A 98 -12.76 -2.03 9.18
C THR A 98 -12.91 -0.65 9.77
N THR A 99 -13.74 0.18 9.14
CA THR A 99 -14.00 1.54 9.62
C THR A 99 -15.46 1.72 9.98
N ASN A 100 -15.74 2.78 10.76
CA ASN A 100 -17.07 3.12 11.20
C ASN A 100 -17.97 3.55 10.02
N GLU A 101 -19.21 3.06 9.99
CA GLU A 101 -20.17 3.37 8.91
C GLU A 101 -20.44 4.87 8.74
N ARG A 102 -20.36 5.67 9.81
CA ARG A 102 -20.52 7.12 9.72
C ARG A 102 -19.36 7.78 8.96
N VAL A 103 -18.14 7.29 9.16
CA VAL A 103 -16.97 7.75 8.40
C VAL A 103 -17.13 7.37 6.94
N ARG A 104 -17.50 6.13 6.65
CA ARG A 104 -17.75 5.66 5.28
C ARG A 104 -18.90 6.40 4.59
N GLY A 105 -19.90 6.82 5.35
CA GLY A 105 -20.99 7.67 4.84
C GLY A 105 -20.56 9.10 4.53
N ALA A 106 -19.54 9.63 5.22
CA ALA A 106 -19.00 10.97 5.00
C ALA A 106 -17.86 11.00 3.96
N ASP A 107 -17.09 9.91 3.87
CA ASP A 107 -15.97 9.70 2.95
C ASP A 107 -16.04 8.28 2.38
N PRO A 108 -16.90 8.05 1.38
CA PRO A 108 -17.08 6.73 0.75
C PRO A 108 -15.81 6.23 0.10
N LEU A 109 -15.64 4.91 0.08
CA LEU A 109 -14.58 4.26 -0.69
C LEU A 109 -14.72 4.58 -2.17
N VAL A 110 -13.58 4.65 -2.86
CA VAL A 110 -13.49 4.96 -4.28
C VAL A 110 -13.40 3.67 -5.07
N ASP A 111 -14.55 3.03 -5.26
CA ASP A 111 -14.67 1.77 -6.00
C ASP A 111 -14.55 1.98 -7.51
N TYR A 112 -14.02 0.97 -8.21
CA TYR A 112 -14.07 0.93 -9.67
C TYR A 112 -15.52 0.76 -10.14
N VAL A 113 -15.94 1.63 -11.05
CA VAL A 113 -17.26 1.55 -11.68
C VAL A 113 -17.09 1.19 -13.17
N PRO A 114 -17.55 0.01 -13.60
CA PRO A 114 -17.41 -0.39 -15.00
C PRO A 114 -18.26 0.49 -15.94
N ALA A 115 -17.83 0.59 -17.18
CA ALA A 115 -18.60 1.28 -18.22
C ALA A 115 -20.00 0.67 -18.38
N LYS A 116 -20.97 1.51 -18.73
CA LYS A 116 -22.34 1.09 -19.01
C LYS A 116 -22.70 1.45 -20.47
N GLY A 117 -23.21 0.47 -21.21
CA GLY A 117 -23.49 0.60 -22.63
C GLY A 117 -22.24 0.44 -23.50
N ASN A 118 -22.36 0.69 -24.79
CA ASN A 118 -21.26 0.63 -25.75
C ASN A 118 -20.79 2.03 -26.13
N GLU A 119 -19.47 2.20 -26.23
CA GLU A 119 -18.89 3.48 -26.63
C GLU A 119 -19.41 3.91 -28.02
N GLY A 120 -19.84 5.17 -28.13
CA GLY A 120 -20.42 5.72 -29.33
C GLY A 120 -21.94 5.54 -29.45
N GLU A 121 -22.61 4.84 -28.56
CA GLU A 121 -24.05 4.71 -28.48
C GLU A 121 -24.70 5.73 -27.54
N ASP A 122 -25.97 6.04 -27.77
CA ASP A 122 -26.72 6.92 -26.86
C ASP A 122 -26.88 6.27 -25.47
N GLY A 123 -26.60 7.04 -24.43
CA GLY A 123 -26.65 6.56 -23.04
C GLY A 123 -25.35 5.85 -22.54
N TYR A 124 -24.27 5.87 -23.33
CA TYR A 124 -22.97 5.39 -22.87
C TYR A 124 -22.47 6.19 -21.66
N VAL A 125 -22.03 5.46 -20.65
CA VAL A 125 -21.34 6.02 -19.47
C VAL A 125 -19.96 5.37 -19.40
N PRO A 126 -18.85 6.13 -19.44
CA PRO A 126 -17.52 5.58 -19.36
C PRO A 126 -17.25 4.97 -17.99
N ALA A 127 -16.31 4.02 -17.92
CA ALA A 127 -15.82 3.48 -16.66
C ALA A 127 -15.17 4.60 -15.83
N GLN A 128 -15.28 4.44 -14.50
CA GLN A 128 -14.60 5.31 -13.55
C GLN A 128 -13.58 4.47 -12.77
N PRO A 129 -12.27 4.85 -12.79
CA PRO A 129 -11.27 4.13 -12.02
C PRO A 129 -11.55 4.25 -10.53
N GLY A 130 -11.20 3.20 -9.80
CA GLY A 130 -11.18 3.20 -8.34
C GLY A 130 -9.95 3.91 -7.77
N GLY A 131 -9.84 3.92 -6.45
CA GLY A 131 -8.68 4.43 -5.73
C GLY A 131 -7.53 3.41 -5.65
N LEU A 132 -6.57 3.69 -4.78
CA LEU A 132 -5.47 2.78 -4.47
C LEU A 132 -5.97 1.57 -3.66
N GLY A 133 -5.24 0.46 -3.78
CA GLY A 133 -5.42 -0.69 -2.93
C GLY A 133 -4.11 -1.34 -2.54
N GLU A 134 -4.20 -2.45 -1.84
CA GLU A 134 -3.06 -3.26 -1.41
C GLU A 134 -2.13 -3.62 -2.57
N GLU A 135 -2.72 -3.95 -3.73
CA GLU A 135 -2.00 -4.23 -4.97
C GLU A 135 -0.96 -3.16 -5.31
N ASP A 136 -1.27 -1.89 -5.03
CA ASP A 136 -0.60 -0.72 -5.58
C ASP A 136 0.47 -0.13 -4.65
N MET A 137 0.18 -0.09 -3.35
CA MET A 137 0.79 0.84 -2.39
C MET A 137 2.32 0.74 -2.30
N VAL A 138 2.88 -0.47 -2.19
CA VAL A 138 4.34 -0.64 -2.07
C VAL A 138 5.06 -0.15 -3.34
N THR A 139 4.51 -0.49 -4.51
CA THR A 139 5.07 -0.11 -5.80
C THR A 139 5.04 1.40 -6.03
N LEU A 140 4.01 2.09 -5.55
CA LEU A 140 3.84 3.53 -5.73
C LEU A 140 4.67 4.35 -4.73
N VAL A 141 4.98 3.81 -3.55
CA VAL A 141 5.57 4.57 -2.45
C VAL A 141 7.03 4.23 -2.18
N LEU A 142 7.34 2.95 -2.02
CA LEU A 142 8.65 2.51 -1.54
C LEU A 142 9.84 2.97 -2.41
N PRO A 143 9.75 3.00 -3.74
CA PRO A 143 10.83 3.49 -4.59
C PRO A 143 11.20 4.96 -4.39
N TYR A 144 10.33 5.74 -3.73
CA TYR A 144 10.47 7.19 -3.61
C TYR A 144 10.64 7.67 -2.17
N ALA A 145 10.36 6.81 -1.19
CA ALA A 145 10.44 7.14 0.24
C ALA A 145 11.91 7.27 0.72
N LYS A 146 12.25 8.42 1.31
CA LYS A 146 13.60 8.69 1.84
C LYS A 146 13.73 8.43 3.34
N SER A 147 12.62 8.24 4.02
CA SER A 147 12.51 7.84 5.43
C SER A 147 11.15 7.23 5.68
N ALA A 148 10.94 6.60 6.84
CA ALA A 148 9.63 6.09 7.23
C ALA A 148 8.54 7.17 7.19
N ARG A 149 8.85 8.35 7.75
CA ARG A 149 7.93 9.50 7.72
C ARG A 149 7.66 10.04 6.31
N ASP A 150 8.66 10.02 5.43
CA ASP A 150 8.46 10.42 4.03
C ASP A 150 7.55 9.45 3.29
N GLY A 151 7.65 8.14 3.59
CA GLY A 151 6.72 7.11 3.08
C GLY A 151 5.28 7.39 3.49
N VAL A 152 5.04 7.73 4.78
CA VAL A 152 3.72 8.15 5.28
C VAL A 152 3.19 9.35 4.49
N ARG A 153 4.03 10.37 4.26
CA ARG A 153 3.63 11.57 3.53
C ARG A 153 3.28 11.25 2.07
N ILE A 154 4.12 10.48 1.39
CA ILE A 154 3.87 10.09 -0.02
C ILE A 154 2.56 9.33 -0.15
N LEU A 155 2.33 8.32 0.71
CA LEU A 155 1.07 7.57 0.70
C LEU A 155 -0.13 8.46 1.03
N GLY A 156 0.00 9.34 2.03
CA GLY A 156 -1.03 10.30 2.39
C GLY A 156 -1.43 11.21 1.22
N ASP A 157 -0.45 11.81 0.54
CA ASP A 157 -0.67 12.65 -0.65
C ASP A 157 -1.40 11.87 -1.78
N LEU A 158 -1.05 10.59 -1.97
CA LEU A 158 -1.72 9.72 -2.95
C LEU A 158 -3.17 9.41 -2.54
N LEU A 159 -3.41 9.09 -1.28
CA LEU A 159 -4.75 8.83 -0.73
C LEU A 159 -5.65 10.05 -0.83
N GLU A 160 -5.15 11.25 -0.49
CA GLU A 160 -5.90 12.49 -0.61
C GLU A 160 -6.25 12.82 -2.07
N ARG A 161 -5.40 12.44 -3.00
CA ARG A 161 -5.59 12.71 -4.43
C ARG A 161 -6.47 11.71 -5.14
N TYR A 162 -6.29 10.42 -4.87
CA TYR A 162 -6.91 9.34 -5.64
C TYR A 162 -7.91 8.51 -4.83
N GLY A 163 -7.85 8.61 -3.52
CA GLY A 163 -8.63 7.78 -2.63
C GLY A 163 -8.18 6.32 -2.58
N THR A 164 -8.96 5.51 -1.89
CA THR A 164 -8.79 4.06 -1.79
C THR A 164 -10.14 3.34 -1.91
N TYR A 165 -10.12 2.13 -2.47
CA TYR A 165 -11.32 1.28 -2.53
C TYR A 165 -11.43 0.31 -1.33
N GLU A 166 -10.45 0.33 -0.42
CA GLU A 166 -10.43 -0.55 0.76
C GLU A 166 -9.75 0.12 1.95
N ASN A 167 -10.02 -0.39 3.16
CA ASN A 167 -9.37 0.14 4.36
C ASN A 167 -8.26 -0.79 4.82
N ASN A 168 -7.07 -0.21 4.98
CA ASN A 168 -5.85 -0.92 5.27
C ASN A 168 -4.97 -0.20 6.29
N GLY A 169 -4.16 -0.99 7.01
CA GLY A 169 -3.06 -0.53 7.82
C GLY A 169 -1.72 -0.80 7.14
N ILE A 170 -0.84 0.17 7.15
CA ILE A 170 0.44 0.14 6.44
C ILE A 170 1.57 0.53 7.40
N ALA A 171 2.62 -0.30 7.45
CA ALA A 171 3.82 -0.02 8.23
C ALA A 171 4.92 0.59 7.37
N PHE A 172 5.57 1.61 7.90
CA PHE A 172 6.82 2.19 7.39
C PHE A 172 7.89 2.13 8.46
N SER A 173 9.10 1.76 8.09
CA SER A 173 10.24 1.70 9.02
C SER A 173 11.51 2.25 8.38
N ASP A 174 12.37 2.79 9.20
CA ASP A 174 13.76 3.08 8.87
C ASP A 174 14.64 2.78 10.10
N VAL A 175 15.91 3.14 10.09
CA VAL A 175 16.83 2.89 11.18
C VAL A 175 16.47 3.60 12.49
N ASP A 176 15.64 4.63 12.42
CA ASP A 176 15.33 5.49 13.55
C ASP A 176 13.93 5.30 14.11
N GLU A 177 12.94 5.02 13.25
CA GLU A 177 11.55 5.02 13.67
C GLU A 177 10.67 4.08 12.85
N ILE A 178 9.51 3.75 13.43
CA ILE A 178 8.43 3.04 12.76
C ILE A 178 7.19 3.94 12.78
N TRP A 179 6.47 3.97 11.67
CA TRP A 179 5.17 4.61 11.54
C TRP A 179 4.12 3.60 11.10
N TRP A 180 2.94 3.73 11.67
CA TRP A 180 1.74 3.02 11.28
C TRP A 180 0.73 4.00 10.69
N LEU A 181 0.27 3.74 9.47
CA LEU A 181 -0.75 4.52 8.78
C LEU A 181 -1.99 3.65 8.60
N GLU A 182 -3.16 4.20 8.86
CA GLU A 182 -4.46 3.57 8.60
C GLU A 182 -5.27 4.43 7.64
N THR A 183 -5.84 3.81 6.60
CA THR A 183 -6.89 4.43 5.81
C THR A 183 -8.21 4.31 6.56
N ILE A 184 -8.95 5.41 6.74
CA ILE A 184 -10.16 5.44 7.57
C ILE A 184 -11.43 5.78 6.79
N GLY A 185 -11.30 6.14 5.54
CA GLY A 185 -12.36 6.44 4.58
C GLY A 185 -11.81 6.32 3.18
N GLY A 186 -12.51 6.89 2.21
CA GLY A 186 -12.06 6.91 0.82
C GLY A 186 -10.79 7.73 0.62
N HIS A 187 -10.67 8.88 1.31
CA HIS A 187 -9.52 9.79 1.16
C HIS A 187 -8.84 10.15 2.49
N HIS A 188 -9.48 9.87 3.61
CA HIS A 188 -8.94 10.21 4.92
C HIS A 188 -8.08 9.07 5.47
N TRP A 189 -7.02 9.47 6.14
CA TRP A 189 -6.07 8.57 6.79
C TRP A 189 -5.55 9.17 8.10
N ILE A 190 -5.02 8.31 8.95
CA ILE A 190 -4.30 8.70 10.16
C ILE A 190 -2.96 7.98 10.21
N ALA A 191 -1.97 8.58 10.83
CA ALA A 191 -0.71 7.91 11.07
C ALA A 191 -0.16 8.23 12.45
N LYS A 192 0.51 7.23 13.04
CA LYS A 192 1.13 7.36 14.36
C LYS A 192 2.51 6.73 14.36
N ARG A 193 3.48 7.45 14.97
CA ARG A 193 4.79 6.89 15.25
C ARG A 193 4.66 5.85 16.37
N VAL A 194 5.25 4.68 16.15
CA VAL A 194 5.36 3.63 17.16
C VAL A 194 6.39 4.09 18.22
N PRO A 195 6.08 3.99 19.53
CA PRO A 195 7.06 4.31 20.57
C PRO A 195 8.30 3.43 20.48
N ASP A 196 9.48 4.01 20.78
CA ASP A 196 10.75 3.28 20.70
C ASP A 196 10.87 2.12 21.70
N ASP A 197 10.19 2.24 22.84
CA ASP A 197 10.21 1.30 23.97
C ASP A 197 9.00 0.34 23.99
N ALA A 198 8.26 0.26 22.89
CA ALA A 198 7.07 -0.58 22.79
C ALA A 198 7.15 -1.55 21.61
N TYR A 199 6.38 -2.61 21.70
CA TYR A 199 5.93 -3.42 20.58
C TYR A 199 4.40 -3.36 20.49
N VAL A 200 3.90 -3.44 19.28
CA VAL A 200 2.47 -3.29 18.93
C VAL A 200 2.07 -4.42 17.98
N THR A 201 0.91 -4.96 18.18
CA THR A 201 0.26 -5.92 17.28
C THR A 201 -1.11 -5.42 16.89
#